data_8decfe037def44e5fffbc92cb0bd1dc4
#
_entry.id   8decfe037def44e5fffbc92cb0bd1dc4
#
_cell.length_a   1.000
_cell.length_b   1.000
_cell.length_c   1.000
_cell.angle_alpha   90.00
_cell.angle_beta   90.00
_cell.angle_gamma   90.00
#
_symmetry.space_group_name_H-M   'P 1'
#
loop_
_entity.id
_entity.type
_entity.pdbx_description
1 polymer ?
#
loop_
_entity_poly.entity_id
_entity_poly.type
_entity_poly.pdbx_seq_one_letter_code
_entity_poly.pdbx_strand_id
1 'polypeptide(L)'
;RRQRQMCIRDSYEVKQFDTFPKIAKYYGVPLKNIMKDNQVMDALVVANNTIFIRNPQTNVPYSPAPLTDQDKMRIDGALMGRGLHCEFGFEPVNLNTGNFYMDQSDATMNELNGEFSITRSYNSKGTDQHSMFGRGWSFNYDQSLSQMEDGSLLYMRGDGSYLIFDKNEDGSYTAPDGYVYDLKAVSYKDTDHDYIGWELTDADQSVWSFDKYGILRYVTDVNGFKTVLDLSLIHI
;
A
#
# COMPACT_ATOMS: atom_id res chain seq x y z
N ARG A 1 -40.94 -31.74 14.01
CA ARG A 1 -40.90 -30.77 12.88
C ARG A 1 -39.58 -30.03 12.96
N ARG A 2 -38.56 -30.43 12.17
CA ARG A 2 -37.35 -29.63 11.98
C ARG A 2 -37.75 -28.38 11.18
N GLN A 3 -37.77 -27.23 11.83
CA GLN A 3 -37.76 -25.94 11.11
C GLN A 3 -36.52 -25.93 10.27
N ARG A 4 -36.66 -25.97 8.92
CA ARG A 4 -35.58 -25.61 8.01
C ARG A 4 -35.36 -24.11 8.22
N GLN A 5 -34.28 -23.79 8.88
CA GLN A 5 -33.77 -22.45 8.94
C GLN A 5 -33.51 -22.01 7.50
N MET A 6 -34.41 -21.18 6.97
CA MET A 6 -34.26 -20.60 5.65
C MET A 6 -33.03 -19.70 5.72
N CYS A 7 -31.96 -20.12 5.06
CA CYS A 7 -30.76 -19.29 4.94
C CYS A 7 -31.17 -18.02 4.18
N ILE A 8 -31.33 -16.93 4.91
CA ILE A 8 -31.53 -15.62 4.31
C ILE A 8 -30.23 -15.31 3.57
N ARG A 9 -30.30 -15.23 2.25
CA ARG A 9 -29.21 -14.78 1.40
C ARG A 9 -29.57 -13.37 0.97
N ASP A 10 -28.79 -12.41 1.43
CA ASP A 10 -28.87 -11.07 0.90
C ASP A 10 -27.81 -10.93 -0.20
N SER A 11 -28.17 -10.26 -1.28
CA SER A 11 -27.27 -9.88 -2.35
C SER A 11 -26.90 -8.41 -2.15
N TYR A 12 -25.63 -8.10 -2.31
CA TYR A 12 -25.13 -6.75 -2.25
C TYR A 12 -24.38 -6.40 -3.54
N GLU A 13 -24.75 -5.31 -4.17
CA GLU A 13 -24.03 -4.78 -5.31
C GLU A 13 -22.86 -3.95 -4.83
N VAL A 14 -21.65 -4.40 -5.17
CA VAL A 14 -20.40 -3.78 -4.73
C VAL A 14 -20.23 -2.43 -5.40
N LYS A 15 -20.03 -1.41 -4.59
CA LYS A 15 -19.73 -0.05 -5.03
C LYS A 15 -18.23 0.17 -5.13
N GLN A 16 -17.85 1.22 -5.83
CA GLN A 16 -16.46 1.64 -5.90
C GLN A 16 -15.93 1.91 -4.49
N PHE A 17 -14.72 1.40 -4.20
CA PHE A 17 -14.03 1.48 -2.90
C PHE A 17 -14.62 0.64 -1.75
N ASP A 18 -15.56 -0.25 -2.02
CA ASP A 18 -15.94 -1.26 -1.05
C ASP A 18 -14.83 -2.29 -0.90
N THR A 19 -14.75 -2.86 0.30
CA THR A 19 -13.83 -3.98 0.59
C THR A 19 -14.58 -5.08 1.33
N PHE A 20 -14.21 -6.33 1.10
CA PHE A 20 -14.81 -7.46 1.82
C PHE A 20 -14.71 -7.32 3.34
N PRO A 21 -13.60 -6.86 3.95
CA PRO A 21 -13.53 -6.63 5.38
C PRO A 21 -14.57 -5.62 5.91
N LYS A 22 -14.79 -4.51 5.20
CA LYS A 22 -15.80 -3.50 5.57
C LYS A 22 -17.21 -4.10 5.52
N ILE A 23 -17.53 -4.80 4.44
CA ILE A 23 -18.82 -5.44 4.24
C ILE A 23 -19.03 -6.54 5.29
N ALA A 24 -18.04 -7.38 5.53
CA ALA A 24 -18.08 -8.44 6.54
C ALA A 24 -18.35 -7.90 7.94
N LYS A 25 -17.63 -6.83 8.31
CA LYS A 25 -17.81 -6.15 9.60
C LYS A 25 -19.22 -5.58 9.75
N TYR A 26 -19.73 -4.93 8.71
CA TYR A 26 -21.08 -4.35 8.72
C TYR A 26 -22.18 -5.40 8.90
N TYR A 27 -22.12 -6.47 8.12
CA TYR A 27 -23.12 -7.54 8.21
C TYR A 27 -22.90 -8.53 9.33
N GLY A 28 -21.81 -8.35 10.13
CA GLY A 28 -21.48 -9.23 11.24
C GLY A 28 -21.15 -10.67 10.82
N VAL A 29 -20.65 -10.86 9.61
CA VAL A 29 -20.31 -12.17 9.04
C VAL A 29 -18.80 -12.32 8.96
N PRO A 30 -18.24 -13.48 9.34
CA PRO A 30 -16.81 -13.71 9.21
C PRO A 30 -16.33 -13.54 7.77
N LEU A 31 -15.29 -12.76 7.56
CA LEU A 31 -14.71 -12.46 6.24
C LEU A 31 -14.50 -13.71 5.38
N LYS A 32 -13.89 -14.76 5.98
CA LYS A 32 -13.66 -16.06 5.32
C LYS A 32 -14.94 -16.71 4.77
N ASN A 33 -16.08 -16.46 5.40
CA ASN A 33 -17.35 -17.03 4.96
C ASN A 33 -17.87 -16.29 3.72
N ILE A 34 -17.78 -14.95 3.69
CA ILE A 34 -18.13 -14.15 2.51
C ILE A 34 -17.23 -14.53 1.34
N MET A 35 -15.92 -14.59 1.56
CA MET A 35 -14.96 -14.98 0.51
C MET A 35 -15.25 -16.37 -0.05
N LYS A 36 -15.49 -17.35 0.82
CA LYS A 36 -15.84 -18.72 0.43
C LYS A 36 -17.16 -18.79 -0.36
N ASP A 37 -18.20 -18.09 0.11
CA ASP A 37 -19.51 -18.12 -0.51
C ASP A 37 -19.54 -17.45 -1.88
N ASN A 38 -18.61 -16.52 -2.13
CA ASN A 38 -18.43 -15.81 -3.40
C ASN A 38 -17.27 -16.38 -4.26
N GLN A 39 -16.62 -17.46 -3.81
CA GLN A 39 -15.52 -18.14 -4.51
C GLN A 39 -14.34 -17.22 -4.83
N VAL A 40 -14.07 -16.26 -3.97
CA VAL A 40 -12.95 -15.33 -4.12
C VAL A 40 -11.80 -15.71 -3.19
N MET A 41 -10.59 -15.64 -3.70
CA MET A 41 -9.37 -15.94 -2.95
C MET A 41 -8.75 -14.68 -2.31
N ASP A 42 -9.22 -13.51 -2.73
CA ASP A 42 -8.67 -12.23 -2.34
C ASP A 42 -9.72 -11.34 -1.68
N ALA A 43 -9.28 -10.51 -0.73
CA ALA A 43 -10.14 -9.58 -0.01
C ALA A 43 -10.56 -8.35 -0.84
N LEU A 44 -10.08 -8.21 -2.06
CA LEU A 44 -10.47 -7.14 -2.96
C LEU A 44 -11.77 -7.47 -3.70
N VAL A 45 -12.59 -6.45 -3.84
CA VAL A 45 -13.92 -6.56 -4.45
C VAL A 45 -13.92 -5.72 -5.73
N VAL A 46 -14.43 -6.30 -6.81
CA VAL A 46 -14.61 -5.58 -8.06
C VAL A 46 -15.95 -4.84 -8.01
N ALA A 47 -15.93 -3.52 -8.21
CA ALA A 47 -17.16 -2.71 -8.28
C ALA A 47 -18.11 -3.22 -9.37
N ASN A 48 -19.40 -3.01 -9.17
CA ASN A 48 -20.51 -3.49 -10.01
C ASN A 48 -20.72 -5.02 -10.02
N ASN A 49 -19.98 -5.77 -9.21
CA ASN A 49 -20.28 -7.18 -8.99
C ASN A 49 -21.28 -7.35 -7.85
N THR A 50 -22.13 -8.35 -7.95
CA THR A 50 -23.05 -8.73 -6.88
C THR A 50 -22.42 -9.83 -6.05
N ILE A 51 -22.28 -9.59 -4.75
CA ILE A 51 -21.83 -10.59 -3.79
C ILE A 51 -22.98 -11.12 -2.96
N PHE A 52 -22.84 -12.37 -2.51
CA PHE A 52 -23.82 -13.04 -1.64
C PHE A 52 -23.34 -13.00 -0.20
N ILE A 53 -24.26 -12.63 0.71
CA ILE A 53 -23.99 -12.54 2.14
C ILE A 53 -24.95 -13.54 2.83
N ARG A 54 -24.37 -14.54 3.47
CA ARG A 54 -25.17 -15.58 4.13
C ARG A 54 -25.33 -15.27 5.61
N ASN A 55 -26.58 -15.27 6.08
CA ASN A 55 -26.96 -15.03 7.46
C ASN A 55 -26.39 -13.70 8.01
N PRO A 56 -26.68 -12.56 7.36
CA PRO A 56 -26.28 -11.27 7.89
C PRO A 56 -26.92 -11.04 9.28
N GLN A 57 -26.20 -10.37 10.17
CA GLN A 57 -26.76 -9.95 11.47
C GLN A 57 -27.63 -8.70 11.37
N THR A 58 -27.59 -8.01 10.26
CA THR A 58 -28.43 -6.86 9.95
C THR A 58 -29.04 -7.02 8.58
N ASN A 59 -30.31 -6.68 8.42
CA ASN A 59 -31.02 -6.65 7.14
C ASN A 59 -31.02 -5.23 6.53
N VAL A 60 -30.37 -4.28 7.19
CA VAL A 60 -30.21 -2.93 6.63
C VAL A 60 -29.19 -3.00 5.50
N PRO A 61 -29.50 -2.50 4.29
CA PRO A 61 -28.52 -2.48 3.21
C PRO A 61 -27.27 -1.70 3.62
N TYR A 62 -26.10 -2.24 3.27
CA TYR A 62 -24.85 -1.53 3.50
C TYR A 62 -24.85 -0.23 2.70
N SER A 63 -24.75 0.87 3.41
CA SER A 63 -24.57 2.19 2.82
C SER A 63 -23.33 2.78 3.45
N PRO A 64 -22.15 2.66 2.79
CA PRO A 64 -20.95 3.26 3.32
C PRO A 64 -21.16 4.77 3.44
N ALA A 65 -20.65 5.35 4.50
CA ALA A 65 -20.50 6.80 4.57
C ALA A 65 -19.71 7.27 3.33
N PRO A 66 -20.02 8.44 2.77
CA PRO A 66 -19.21 9.00 1.69
C PRO A 66 -17.75 9.00 2.11
N LEU A 67 -16.89 8.46 1.25
CA LEU A 67 -15.45 8.47 1.51
C LEU A 67 -14.97 9.92 1.58
N THR A 68 -14.21 10.24 2.60
CA THR A 68 -13.49 11.51 2.66
C THR A 68 -12.44 11.54 1.55
N ASP A 69 -11.95 12.73 1.20
CA ASP A 69 -10.88 12.82 0.19
C ASP A 69 -9.61 12.14 0.68
N GLN A 70 -9.37 12.10 1.98
CA GLN A 70 -8.28 11.36 2.60
C GLN A 70 -8.46 9.84 2.46
N ASP A 71 -9.69 9.30 2.64
CA ASP A 71 -9.94 7.87 2.41
C ASP A 71 -9.71 7.49 0.96
N LYS A 72 -10.14 8.34 0.00
CA LYS A 72 -9.89 8.13 -1.42
C LYS A 72 -8.39 8.11 -1.71
N MET A 73 -7.65 9.09 -1.19
CA MET A 73 -6.21 9.17 -1.36
C MET A 73 -5.51 7.91 -0.84
N ARG A 74 -5.91 7.38 0.34
CA ARG A 74 -5.37 6.13 0.90
C ARG A 74 -5.60 4.94 -0.01
N ILE A 75 -6.83 4.83 -0.54
CA ILE A 75 -7.22 3.72 -1.42
C ILE A 75 -6.49 3.82 -2.75
N ASP A 76 -6.50 5.01 -3.37
CA ASP A 76 -5.85 5.23 -4.66
C ASP A 76 -4.35 4.96 -4.57
N GLY A 77 -3.70 5.41 -3.49
CA GLY A 77 -2.28 5.16 -3.26
C GLY A 77 -1.93 3.69 -3.12
N ALA A 78 -2.70 2.96 -2.33
CA ALA A 78 -2.48 1.53 -2.10
C ALA A 78 -2.77 0.67 -3.35
N LEU A 79 -3.60 1.17 -4.28
CA LEU A 79 -3.94 0.49 -5.53
C LEU A 79 -3.03 0.87 -6.71
N MET A 80 -2.10 1.78 -6.51
CA MET A 80 -1.01 2.05 -7.46
C MET A 80 0.06 0.96 -7.33
N GLY A 81 0.98 0.95 -8.30
CA GLY A 81 2.07 -0.01 -8.28
C GLY A 81 1.66 -1.43 -8.67
N ARG A 82 2.48 -2.39 -8.31
CA ARG A 82 2.26 -3.82 -8.57
C ARG A 82 1.26 -4.37 -7.55
N GLY A 83 -0.02 -4.28 -7.88
CA GLY A 83 -1.05 -4.95 -7.08
C GLY A 83 -0.87 -6.47 -7.07
N LEU A 84 -1.20 -7.12 -5.96
CA LEU A 84 -1.19 -8.59 -5.81
C LEU A 84 -2.03 -9.33 -6.87
N HIS A 85 -2.83 -8.61 -7.65
CA HIS A 85 -3.76 -9.15 -8.65
C HIS A 85 -3.22 -9.16 -10.08
N CYS A 86 -2.05 -8.60 -10.34
CA CYS A 86 -1.43 -8.65 -11.67
C CYS A 86 -0.99 -10.06 -12.09
N GLU A 87 -1.04 -11.03 -11.18
CA GLU A 87 -0.67 -12.43 -11.47
C GLU A 87 -1.74 -13.19 -12.29
N PHE A 88 -2.95 -12.66 -12.41
CA PHE A 88 -4.06 -13.36 -13.07
C PHE A 88 -4.38 -12.91 -14.50
N GLY A 89 -3.62 -11.97 -15.07
CA GLY A 89 -3.95 -11.46 -16.39
C GLY A 89 -2.75 -11.27 -17.30
N PHE A 90 -2.95 -11.51 -18.57
CA PHE A 90 -2.07 -11.12 -19.66
C PHE A 90 -1.99 -9.59 -19.83
N GLU A 91 -2.75 -8.85 -19.04
CA GLU A 91 -2.91 -7.39 -19.14
C GLU A 91 -2.32 -6.73 -17.88
N PRO A 92 -1.33 -5.85 -18.01
CA PRO A 92 -0.75 -5.12 -16.88
C PRO A 92 -1.65 -3.96 -16.44
N VAL A 93 -2.97 -4.17 -16.43
CA VAL A 93 -3.97 -3.17 -16.07
C VAL A 93 -4.69 -3.60 -14.79
N ASN A 94 -4.63 -2.75 -13.77
CA ASN A 94 -5.44 -2.93 -12.57
C ASN A 94 -6.91 -2.65 -12.92
N LEU A 95 -7.75 -3.67 -12.91
CA LEU A 95 -9.15 -3.57 -13.31
C LEU A 95 -9.98 -2.68 -12.38
N ASN A 96 -9.55 -2.47 -11.13
CA ASN A 96 -10.27 -1.61 -10.18
C ASN A 96 -10.03 -0.12 -10.44
N THR A 97 -8.80 0.25 -10.82
CA THR A 97 -8.41 1.63 -11.00
C THR A 97 -8.23 2.03 -12.46
N GLY A 98 -8.05 1.05 -13.35
CA GLY A 98 -7.64 1.28 -14.73
C GLY A 98 -6.17 1.74 -14.81
N ASN A 99 -5.37 1.54 -13.75
CA ASN A 99 -3.94 1.84 -13.78
C ASN A 99 -3.23 0.80 -14.64
N PHE A 100 -2.56 1.26 -15.70
CA PHE A 100 -1.59 0.44 -16.42
C PHE A 100 -0.27 0.49 -15.65
N TYR A 101 0.25 -0.66 -15.28
CA TYR A 101 1.50 -0.83 -14.56
C TYR A 101 2.48 -1.66 -15.36
N MET A 102 3.74 -1.25 -15.38
CA MET A 102 4.83 -2.08 -15.90
C MET A 102 6.12 -1.80 -15.13
N ASP A 103 6.94 -2.81 -14.98
CA ASP A 103 8.28 -2.70 -14.43
C ASP A 103 9.33 -3.12 -15.47
N GLN A 104 10.48 -2.49 -15.34
CA GLN A 104 11.64 -2.74 -16.21
C GLN A 104 12.90 -2.75 -15.37
N SER A 105 13.59 -3.89 -15.33
CA SER A 105 14.92 -3.94 -14.73
C SER A 105 15.95 -3.40 -15.71
N ASP A 106 16.64 -2.34 -15.30
CA ASP A 106 17.66 -1.68 -16.13
C ASP A 106 19.06 -2.18 -15.83
N ALA A 107 19.32 -2.56 -14.59
CA ALA A 107 20.61 -3.08 -14.16
C ALA A 107 20.44 -4.07 -13.02
N THR A 108 21.21 -5.12 -13.05
CA THR A 108 21.30 -6.10 -11.97
C THR A 108 22.78 -6.46 -11.77
N MET A 109 23.25 -6.36 -10.55
CA MET A 109 24.61 -6.72 -10.17
C MET A 109 24.55 -7.71 -9.00
N ASN A 110 25.24 -8.83 -9.16
CA ASN A 110 25.40 -9.79 -8.08
C ASN A 110 26.60 -9.38 -7.21
N GLU A 111 26.34 -9.11 -5.96
CA GLU A 111 27.35 -8.80 -4.96
C GLU A 111 27.53 -9.97 -3.99
N LEU A 112 28.60 -9.93 -3.18
CA LEU A 112 28.86 -10.96 -2.16
C LEU A 112 27.72 -11.10 -1.14
N ASN A 113 26.93 -10.03 -0.98
CA ASN A 113 25.91 -9.88 0.06
C ASN A 113 24.49 -9.88 -0.49
N GLY A 114 24.30 -10.19 -1.77
CA GLY A 114 23.01 -10.22 -2.41
C GLY A 114 22.99 -9.58 -3.79
N GLU A 115 21.79 -9.40 -4.33
CA GLU A 115 21.58 -8.78 -5.62
C GLU A 115 21.26 -7.29 -5.42
N PHE A 116 22.03 -6.43 -6.08
CA PHE A 116 21.66 -5.01 -6.26
C PHE A 116 21.01 -4.85 -7.62
N SER A 117 19.81 -4.27 -7.67
CA SER A 117 19.11 -4.04 -8.92
C SER A 117 18.55 -2.61 -8.99
N ILE A 118 18.49 -2.06 -10.20
CA ILE A 118 17.76 -0.85 -10.52
C ILE A 118 16.57 -1.27 -11.38
N THR A 119 15.37 -1.11 -10.82
CA THR A 119 14.12 -1.45 -11.47
C THR A 119 13.24 -0.22 -11.52
N ARG A 120 12.81 0.17 -12.72
CA ARG A 120 11.84 1.25 -12.92
C ARG A 120 10.44 0.69 -12.99
N SER A 121 9.50 1.45 -12.47
CA SER A 121 8.07 1.12 -12.50
C SER A 121 7.29 2.29 -13.12
N TYR A 122 6.35 1.97 -13.99
CA TYR A 122 5.47 2.93 -14.62
C TYR A 122 4.03 2.74 -14.16
N ASN A 123 3.39 3.85 -13.79
CA ASN A 123 1.98 3.91 -13.42
C ASN A 123 1.26 4.95 -14.28
N SER A 124 0.31 4.54 -15.10
CA SER A 124 -0.42 5.47 -15.97
C SER A 124 -1.29 6.47 -15.19
N LYS A 125 -1.66 6.15 -13.97
CA LYS A 125 -2.39 7.04 -13.04
C LYS A 125 -1.47 7.91 -12.19
N GLY A 126 -0.18 7.63 -12.16
CA GLY A 126 0.85 8.38 -11.41
C GLY A 126 1.41 9.60 -12.16
N THR A 127 0.67 10.19 -13.09
CA THR A 127 1.18 11.28 -13.96
C THR A 127 1.53 12.56 -13.21
N ASP A 128 1.05 12.72 -11.99
CA ASP A 128 1.40 13.84 -11.12
C ASP A 128 2.70 13.59 -10.35
N GLN A 129 3.18 12.35 -10.36
CA GLN A 129 4.46 11.97 -9.77
C GLN A 129 5.57 12.25 -10.78
N HIS A 130 6.60 12.94 -10.32
CA HIS A 130 7.77 13.26 -11.11
C HIS A 130 8.99 12.55 -10.53
N SER A 131 9.62 11.71 -11.35
CA SER A 131 10.93 11.14 -11.03
C SER A 131 11.96 11.57 -12.07
N MET A 132 13.21 11.20 -11.83
CA MET A 132 14.28 11.42 -12.82
C MET A 132 14.03 10.72 -14.17
N PHE A 133 13.12 9.72 -14.18
CA PHE A 133 12.75 8.97 -15.39
C PHE A 133 11.51 9.52 -16.09
N GLY A 134 10.91 10.60 -15.59
CA GLY A 134 9.75 11.26 -16.17
C GLY A 134 8.44 11.01 -15.43
N ARG A 135 7.35 11.50 -16.03
CA ARG A 135 6.01 11.39 -15.42
C ARG A 135 5.51 9.97 -15.37
N GLY A 136 4.96 9.58 -14.24
CA GLY A 136 4.40 8.26 -14.02
C GLY A 136 5.45 7.17 -13.79
N TRP A 137 6.74 7.50 -13.91
CA TRP A 137 7.84 6.61 -13.61
C TRP A 137 8.33 6.82 -12.18
N SER A 138 8.74 5.72 -11.57
CA SER A 138 9.44 5.64 -10.30
C SER A 138 10.54 4.58 -10.41
N PHE A 139 11.37 4.43 -9.41
CA PHE A 139 12.31 3.31 -9.34
C PHE A 139 12.45 2.82 -7.91
N ASN A 140 12.95 1.61 -7.74
CA ASN A 140 12.94 0.91 -6.45
C ASN A 140 13.62 1.65 -5.28
N TYR A 141 14.50 2.60 -5.52
CA TYR A 141 15.09 3.46 -4.49
C TYR A 141 14.53 4.89 -4.47
N ASP A 142 13.55 5.22 -5.32
CA ASP A 142 12.84 6.51 -5.31
C ASP A 142 11.74 6.48 -4.22
N GLN A 143 12.18 6.23 -3.00
CA GLN A 143 11.30 6.13 -1.84
C GLN A 143 11.47 7.36 -0.98
N SER A 144 10.37 7.86 -0.46
CA SER A 144 10.36 9.06 0.35
C SER A 144 9.24 9.06 1.39
N LEU A 145 9.44 9.85 2.43
CA LEU A 145 8.44 10.16 3.45
C LEU A 145 8.09 11.64 3.39
N SER A 146 6.82 11.96 3.39
CA SER A 146 6.33 13.33 3.45
C SER A 146 5.36 13.50 4.61
N GLN A 147 5.56 14.55 5.42
CA GLN A 147 4.66 14.83 6.52
C GLN A 147 3.41 15.57 6.00
N MET A 148 2.24 15.08 6.40
CA MET A 148 0.94 15.67 6.10
C MET A 148 0.53 16.70 7.18
N GLU A 149 -0.48 17.51 6.89
CA GLU A 149 -0.95 18.57 7.79
C GLU A 149 -1.46 18.02 9.13
N ASP A 150 -2.04 16.83 9.16
CA ASP A 150 -2.53 16.16 10.36
C ASP A 150 -1.42 15.45 11.16
N GLY A 151 -0.18 15.52 10.67
CA GLY A 151 0.99 14.89 11.28
C GLY A 151 1.21 13.45 10.84
N SER A 152 0.33 12.85 10.04
CA SER A 152 0.52 11.56 9.39
C SER A 152 1.73 11.60 8.44
N LEU A 153 2.28 10.45 8.10
CA LEU A 153 3.37 10.33 7.12
C LEU A 153 2.89 9.59 5.87
N LEU A 154 3.03 10.24 4.73
CA LEU A 154 2.86 9.61 3.43
C LEU A 154 4.18 8.97 3.03
N TYR A 155 4.17 7.66 2.87
CA TYR A 155 5.31 6.87 2.38
C TYR A 155 5.12 6.55 0.90
N MET A 156 5.95 7.15 0.06
CA MET A 156 6.04 6.83 -1.36
C MET A 156 6.94 5.62 -1.53
N ARG A 157 6.43 4.57 -2.16
CA ARG A 157 7.16 3.33 -2.44
C ARG A 157 7.85 3.37 -3.80
N GLY A 158 8.86 2.53 -3.96
CA GLY A 158 9.65 2.48 -5.19
C GLY A 158 8.88 2.02 -6.44
N ASP A 159 7.71 1.40 -6.27
CA ASP A 159 6.81 1.02 -7.38
C ASP A 159 5.79 2.12 -7.73
N GLY A 160 5.91 3.29 -7.10
CA GLY A 160 5.01 4.43 -7.32
C GLY A 160 3.70 4.35 -6.55
N SER A 161 3.46 3.29 -5.79
CA SER A 161 2.37 3.26 -4.81
C SER A 161 2.73 4.08 -3.58
N TYR A 162 1.74 4.47 -2.80
CA TYR A 162 2.01 5.14 -1.53
C TYR A 162 1.07 4.66 -0.42
N LEU A 163 1.56 4.77 0.80
CA LEU A 163 0.84 4.41 2.02
C LEU A 163 0.82 5.61 2.96
N ILE A 164 -0.23 5.72 3.76
CA ILE A 164 -0.33 6.76 4.79
C ILE A 164 -0.29 6.09 6.16
N PHE A 165 0.72 6.47 6.94
CA PHE A 165 0.90 6.05 8.32
C PHE A 165 0.24 7.05 9.25
N ASP A 166 -0.72 6.60 10.05
CA ASP A 166 -1.40 7.46 11.01
C ASP A 166 -0.49 7.72 12.22
N LYS A 167 -0.41 9.00 12.63
CA LYS A 167 0.32 9.38 13.83
C LYS A 167 -0.57 9.18 15.06
N ASN A 168 -0.07 8.41 16.03
CA ASN A 168 -0.73 8.17 17.29
C ASN A 168 -0.46 9.31 18.29
N GLU A 169 -1.25 9.36 19.37
CA GLU A 169 -1.10 10.35 20.45
C GLU A 169 0.26 10.27 21.17
N ASP A 170 0.85 9.07 21.23
CA ASP A 170 2.17 8.80 21.81
C ASP A 170 3.34 9.16 20.88
N GLY A 171 3.05 9.63 19.66
CA GLY A 171 4.02 9.99 18.65
C GLY A 171 4.51 8.82 17.78
N SER A 172 4.04 7.61 18.01
CA SER A 172 4.28 6.45 17.14
C SER A 172 3.44 6.54 15.86
N TYR A 173 3.72 5.65 14.91
CA TYR A 173 3.00 5.58 13.64
C TYR A 173 2.38 4.21 13.44
N THR A 174 1.14 4.19 12.93
CA THR A 174 0.42 2.95 12.60
C THR A 174 0.38 2.75 11.10
N ALA A 175 0.82 1.59 10.63
CA ALA A 175 0.71 1.20 9.23
C ALA A 175 -0.75 0.99 8.82
N PRO A 176 -1.11 1.17 7.55
CA PRO A 176 -2.43 0.82 7.04
C PRO A 176 -2.73 -0.68 7.22
N ASP A 177 -4.01 -1.00 7.35
CA ASP A 177 -4.47 -2.39 7.45
C ASP A 177 -3.98 -3.24 6.28
N GLY A 178 -3.43 -4.41 6.59
CA GLY A 178 -2.90 -5.35 5.60
C GLY A 178 -1.42 -5.19 5.29
N TYR A 179 -0.75 -4.18 5.85
CA TYR A 179 0.69 -3.97 5.70
C TYR A 179 1.42 -4.21 7.02
N VAL A 180 2.56 -4.90 6.94
CA VAL A 180 3.42 -5.21 8.09
C VAL A 180 4.66 -4.34 7.99
N TYR A 181 4.54 -3.11 8.46
CA TYR A 181 5.64 -2.15 8.56
C TYR A 181 5.73 -1.60 9.99
N ASP A 182 6.95 -1.34 10.44
CA ASP A 182 7.23 -0.63 11.69
C ASP A 182 7.97 0.67 11.36
N LEU A 183 7.29 1.80 11.51
CA LEU A 183 7.84 3.13 11.20
C LEU A 183 8.13 3.89 12.48
N LYS A 184 9.38 4.29 12.66
CA LYS A 184 9.87 5.00 13.86
C LYS A 184 10.59 6.28 13.50
N ALA A 185 10.35 7.32 14.30
CA ALA A 185 11.20 8.50 14.31
C ALA A 185 12.49 8.18 15.08
N VAL A 186 13.64 8.49 14.49
CA VAL A 186 14.96 8.22 15.05
C VAL A 186 15.77 9.49 15.08
N SER A 187 16.47 9.71 16.19
CA SER A 187 17.39 10.84 16.30
C SER A 187 18.74 10.46 15.73
N TYR A 188 19.17 11.17 14.72
CA TYR A 188 20.51 11.05 14.15
C TYR A 188 21.41 12.19 14.64
N LYS A 189 22.69 11.85 14.86
CA LYS A 189 23.72 12.83 15.19
C LYS A 189 24.57 13.09 13.96
N ASP A 190 24.52 14.31 13.48
CA ASP A 190 25.47 14.81 12.49
C ASP A 190 26.57 15.60 13.20
N THR A 191 27.67 15.91 12.49
CA THR A 191 28.84 16.60 13.06
C THR A 191 28.50 17.93 13.72
N ASP A 192 27.44 18.58 13.28
CA ASP A 192 27.05 19.92 13.73
C ASP A 192 25.67 20.01 14.37
N HIS A 193 24.75 19.05 14.12
CA HIS A 193 23.36 19.14 14.59
C HIS A 193 22.73 17.77 14.77
N ASP A 194 21.96 17.61 15.85
CA ASP A 194 21.04 16.48 15.99
C ASP A 194 19.77 16.74 15.13
N TYR A 195 19.34 15.75 14.35
CA TYR A 195 18.10 15.82 13.60
C TYR A 195 17.27 14.55 13.74
N ILE A 196 15.97 14.69 13.52
CA ILE A 196 15.05 13.56 13.50
C ILE A 196 14.89 13.11 12.05
N GLY A 197 15.18 11.84 11.81
CA GLY A 197 14.84 11.12 10.60
C GLY A 197 13.88 9.98 10.92
N TRP A 198 13.75 9.03 10.03
CA TRP A 198 12.84 7.90 10.20
C TRP A 198 13.50 6.59 9.77
N GLU A 199 13.10 5.52 10.42
CA GLU A 199 13.41 4.16 10.03
C GLU A 199 12.11 3.39 9.80
N LEU A 200 12.00 2.77 8.63
CA LEU A 200 10.92 1.88 8.23
C LEU A 200 11.45 0.47 8.17
N THR A 201 10.93 -0.40 9.01
CA THR A 201 11.26 -1.84 8.99
C THR A 201 10.17 -2.58 8.23
N ASP A 202 10.55 -3.34 7.22
CA ASP A 202 9.66 -4.19 6.42
C ASP A 202 9.49 -5.57 7.08
N ALA A 203 8.55 -6.35 6.56
CA ALA A 203 8.25 -7.71 7.03
C ALA A 203 9.45 -8.67 6.94
N ASP A 204 10.35 -8.47 5.99
CA ASP A 204 11.60 -9.22 5.84
C ASP A 204 12.73 -8.77 6.77
N GLN A 205 12.46 -7.81 7.68
CA GLN A 205 13.40 -7.18 8.61
C GLN A 205 14.44 -6.28 7.95
N SER A 206 14.29 -5.93 6.69
CA SER A 206 15.07 -4.87 6.06
C SER A 206 14.67 -3.52 6.63
N VAL A 207 15.66 -2.64 6.85
CA VAL A 207 15.45 -1.31 7.41
C VAL A 207 15.79 -0.25 6.37
N TRP A 208 14.81 0.58 6.06
CA TRP A 208 14.90 1.72 5.15
C TRP A 208 15.05 2.98 5.99
N SER A 209 16.15 3.70 5.81
CA SER A 209 16.49 4.86 6.65
C SER A 209 16.39 6.15 5.85
N PHE A 210 15.58 7.07 6.35
CA PHE A 210 15.27 8.35 5.73
C PHE A 210 15.84 9.50 6.56
N ASP A 211 16.33 10.52 5.88
CA ASP A 211 16.82 11.73 6.54
C ASP A 211 15.68 12.65 7.03
N LYS A 212 16.05 13.79 7.60
CA LYS A 212 15.11 14.81 8.10
C LYS A 212 14.18 15.40 7.04
N TYR A 213 14.52 15.23 5.77
CA TYR A 213 13.70 15.67 4.64
C TYR A 213 12.83 14.53 4.09
N GLY A 214 12.89 13.35 4.69
CA GLY A 214 12.19 12.17 4.24
C GLY A 214 12.81 11.51 3.00
N ILE A 215 14.06 11.81 2.67
CA ILE A 215 14.76 11.22 1.54
C ILE A 215 15.45 9.95 2.00
N LEU A 216 15.29 8.86 1.24
CA LEU A 216 15.96 7.59 1.50
C LEU A 216 17.48 7.75 1.37
N ARG A 217 18.20 7.35 2.41
CA ARG A 217 19.68 7.46 2.47
C ARG A 217 20.38 6.12 2.45
N TYR A 218 19.79 5.12 3.08
CA TYR A 218 20.36 3.78 3.06
C TYR A 218 19.32 2.72 3.36
N VAL A 219 19.61 1.53 2.88
CA VAL A 219 18.87 0.31 3.17
C VAL A 219 19.80 -0.66 3.86
N THR A 220 19.38 -1.20 4.98
CA THR A 220 20.11 -2.24 5.71
C THR A 220 19.33 -3.53 5.61
N ASP A 221 19.95 -4.59 5.11
CA ASP A 221 19.31 -5.91 5.02
C ASP A 221 19.29 -6.63 6.39
N VAL A 222 18.63 -7.78 6.44
CA VAL A 222 18.51 -8.61 7.63
C VAL A 222 19.87 -9.07 8.21
N ASN A 223 20.92 -9.10 7.41
CA ASN A 223 22.27 -9.50 7.81
C ASN A 223 23.11 -8.30 8.28
N GLY A 224 22.56 -7.08 8.21
CA GLY A 224 23.23 -5.85 8.59
C GLY A 224 24.08 -5.23 7.48
N PHE A 225 24.00 -5.72 6.24
CA PHE A 225 24.67 -5.09 5.11
C PHE A 225 23.93 -3.83 4.68
N LYS A 226 24.69 -2.78 4.45
CA LYS A 226 24.18 -1.45 4.21
C LYS A 226 24.45 -1.00 2.78
N THR A 227 23.37 -0.75 2.03
CA THR A 227 23.42 -0.06 0.73
C THR A 227 23.22 1.43 0.98
N VAL A 228 24.19 2.25 0.60
CA VAL A 228 24.15 3.71 0.76
C VAL A 228 23.71 4.35 -0.54
N LEU A 229 22.75 5.27 -0.47
CA LEU A 229 22.19 5.99 -1.59
C LEU A 229 22.61 7.46 -1.51
N ASP A 230 23.45 7.88 -2.43
CA ASP A 230 23.86 9.28 -2.59
C ASP A 230 23.38 9.80 -3.94
N LEU A 231 22.21 10.45 -3.93
CA LEU A 231 21.60 11.02 -5.10
C LEU A 231 22.06 12.47 -5.26
N SER A 232 22.91 12.72 -6.23
CA SER A 232 23.34 14.09 -6.56
C SER A 232 22.26 14.81 -7.38
N LEU A 233 21.72 15.89 -6.82
CA LEU A 233 20.76 16.78 -7.50
C LEU A 233 21.42 17.82 -8.43
N ILE A 234 22.72 17.71 -8.68
CA ILE A 234 23.49 18.75 -9.41
C ILE A 234 23.21 18.74 -10.93
N HIS A 235 22.46 17.80 -11.46
CA HIS A 235 22.29 17.61 -12.91
C HIS A 235 20.82 17.58 -13.35
N ILE A 236 19.93 18.26 -12.62
CA ILE A 236 18.55 18.49 -13.07
C ILE A 236 18.38 19.93 -13.55
#